data_37aecb00a026b2b36094f4844eeef556
#
_entry.id   37aecb00a026b2b36094f4844eeef556
#
_cell.length_a   1.000
_cell.length_b   1.000
_cell.length_c   1.000
_cell.angle_alpha   90.00
_cell.angle_beta   90.00
_cell.angle_gamma   90.00
#
_symmetry.space_group_name_H-M   'P 1'
#
loop_
_entity.id
_entity.type
_entity.pdbx_description
1 polymer ?
#
loop_
_entity_poly.entity_id
_entity_poly.type
_entity_poly.pdbx_seq_one_letter_code
_entity_poly.pdbx_strand_id
1 'polypeptide(L)'
;MSGYAVLGLGNRLESDEALGALVIERLLQDPSLLAVLPDPASVDLIDGGTVGLALLPHLMDLDGLVVVDVISAHTEPGTLIDLDGTQIIRHDTVMGVHDLGAGELLGALYVLEAWPRHVRVIGLEPELIALGLELTPAVAAGVPRLLDAVLAHLGEWQREDAEGPVRD
;
A
#
# COMPACT_ATOMS: atom_id res chain seq x y z
N MET A 1 -8.66 -9.10 17.73
CA MET A 1 -8.72 -9.78 16.43
C MET A 1 -7.70 -9.11 15.53
N SER A 2 -6.80 -9.89 15.08
CA SER A 2 -5.78 -9.48 14.14
C SER A 2 -6.43 -9.21 12.78
N GLY A 3 -6.00 -8.16 12.11
CA GLY A 3 -6.58 -7.74 10.86
C GLY A 3 -5.52 -7.28 9.87
N TYR A 4 -5.92 -7.15 8.63
CA TYR A 4 -5.08 -6.64 7.54
C TYR A 4 -5.66 -5.33 7.03
N ALA A 5 -4.84 -4.46 6.50
CA ALA A 5 -5.30 -3.26 5.85
C ALA A 5 -4.60 -3.01 4.51
N VAL A 6 -5.35 -2.46 3.57
CA VAL A 6 -4.81 -1.79 2.38
C VAL A 6 -5.03 -0.30 2.55
N LEU A 7 -3.95 0.44 2.62
CA LEU A 7 -3.95 1.90 2.78
C LEU A 7 -3.55 2.55 1.47
N GLY A 8 -4.45 3.30 0.84
CA GLY A 8 -4.14 4.13 -0.30
C GLY A 8 -3.75 5.55 0.13
N LEU A 9 -2.59 6.01 -0.30
CA LEU A 9 -2.11 7.36 -0.07
C LEU A 9 -2.08 8.16 -1.37
N GLY A 10 -2.06 9.48 -1.25
CA GLY A 10 -1.90 10.41 -2.35
C GLY A 10 -3.03 11.42 -2.50
N ASN A 11 -2.88 12.33 -3.45
CA ASN A 11 -3.80 13.43 -3.69
C ASN A 11 -4.65 13.17 -4.95
N ARG A 12 -5.96 13.05 -4.77
CA ARG A 12 -6.93 12.84 -5.87
C ARG A 12 -6.96 13.95 -6.94
N LEU A 13 -6.37 15.10 -6.64
CA LEU A 13 -6.36 16.27 -7.53
C LEU A 13 -5.06 16.41 -8.34
N GLU A 14 -4.13 15.48 -8.19
CA GLU A 14 -2.78 15.56 -8.78
C GLU A 14 -2.43 14.38 -9.69
N SER A 15 -3.31 14.07 -10.65
CA SER A 15 -3.10 13.03 -11.68
C SER A 15 -2.62 11.70 -11.08
N ASP A 16 -1.39 11.25 -11.36
CA ASP A 16 -0.88 9.94 -10.91
C ASP A 16 -0.78 9.80 -9.39
N GLU A 17 -0.68 10.91 -8.64
CA GLU A 17 -0.75 10.88 -7.17
C GLU A 17 -2.09 10.37 -6.62
N ALA A 18 -3.13 10.32 -7.44
CA ALA A 18 -4.41 9.72 -7.07
C ALA A 18 -4.39 8.18 -7.01
N LEU A 19 -3.28 7.53 -7.37
CA LEU A 19 -3.16 6.08 -7.51
C LEU A 19 -3.71 5.32 -6.29
N GLY A 20 -3.24 5.66 -5.09
CA GLY A 20 -3.65 4.99 -3.86
C GLY A 20 -5.15 5.06 -3.63
N ALA A 21 -5.73 6.26 -3.75
CA ALA A 21 -7.16 6.47 -3.58
C ALA A 21 -7.99 5.72 -4.64
N LEU A 22 -7.55 5.70 -5.90
CA LEU A 22 -8.24 5.00 -6.99
C LEU A 22 -8.16 3.48 -6.84
N VAL A 23 -7.07 2.95 -6.30
CA VAL A 23 -6.95 1.51 -5.99
C VAL A 23 -7.95 1.12 -4.89
N ILE A 24 -8.04 1.90 -3.82
CA ILE A 24 -9.05 1.66 -2.76
C ILE A 24 -10.46 1.73 -3.32
N GLU A 25 -10.75 2.75 -4.12
CA GLU A 25 -12.06 2.89 -4.77
C GLU A 25 -12.38 1.68 -5.65
N ARG A 26 -11.42 1.19 -6.43
CA ARG A 26 -11.59 0.00 -7.28
C ARG A 26 -11.93 -1.25 -6.47
N LEU A 27 -11.23 -1.47 -5.35
CA LEU A 27 -11.50 -2.60 -4.46
C LEU A 27 -12.87 -2.50 -3.78
N LEU A 28 -13.31 -1.29 -3.44
CA LEU A 28 -14.65 -1.05 -2.87
C LEU A 28 -15.77 -1.24 -3.90
N GLN A 29 -15.57 -0.85 -5.15
CA GLN A 29 -16.55 -0.97 -6.23
C GLN A 29 -16.69 -2.40 -6.75
N ASP A 30 -15.64 -3.21 -6.64
CA ASP A 30 -15.62 -4.60 -7.10
C ASP A 30 -15.16 -5.55 -5.98
N PRO A 31 -16.05 -5.89 -5.04
CA PRO A 31 -15.71 -6.81 -3.94
C PRO A 31 -15.29 -8.20 -4.41
N SER A 32 -15.57 -8.58 -5.66
CA SER A 32 -15.14 -9.87 -6.20
C SER A 32 -13.62 -9.99 -6.29
N LEU A 33 -12.90 -8.86 -6.36
CA LEU A 33 -11.45 -8.83 -6.32
C LEU A 33 -10.91 -9.37 -4.99
N LEU A 34 -11.57 -9.07 -3.88
CA LEU A 34 -11.17 -9.57 -2.56
C LEU A 34 -11.61 -11.02 -2.32
N ALA A 35 -12.58 -11.52 -3.10
CA ALA A 35 -13.10 -12.89 -2.91
C ALA A 35 -12.07 -14.00 -3.19
N VAL A 36 -10.91 -13.67 -3.76
CA VAL A 36 -9.79 -14.59 -3.94
C VAL A 36 -9.00 -14.85 -2.66
N LEU A 37 -9.19 -14.01 -1.64
CA LEU A 37 -8.49 -14.11 -0.36
C LEU A 37 -9.12 -15.21 0.52
N PRO A 38 -8.33 -15.86 1.39
CA PRO A 38 -8.83 -16.80 2.38
C PRO A 38 -9.88 -16.21 3.32
N ASP A 39 -9.67 -14.98 3.78
CA ASP A 39 -10.59 -14.23 4.63
C ASP A 39 -10.71 -12.76 4.18
N PRO A 40 -11.58 -12.48 3.18
CA PRO A 40 -11.79 -11.10 2.72
C PRO A 40 -12.32 -10.16 3.82
N ALA A 41 -13.05 -10.69 4.80
CA ALA A 41 -13.68 -9.89 5.86
C ALA A 41 -12.68 -9.33 6.88
N SER A 42 -11.47 -9.89 6.93
CA SER A 42 -10.39 -9.39 7.81
C SER A 42 -9.57 -8.26 7.19
N VAL A 43 -9.93 -7.77 5.99
CA VAL A 43 -9.17 -6.74 5.27
C VAL A 43 -9.92 -5.42 5.30
N ASP A 44 -9.35 -4.42 5.95
CA ASP A 44 -9.83 -3.05 5.92
C ASP A 44 -9.26 -2.28 4.71
N LEU A 45 -10.12 -1.54 4.03
CA LEU A 45 -9.76 -0.68 2.91
C LEU A 45 -9.80 0.78 3.36
N ILE A 46 -8.66 1.46 3.37
CA ILE A 46 -8.49 2.80 3.93
C ILE A 46 -8.03 3.77 2.84
N ASP A 47 -8.85 4.75 2.50
CA ASP A 47 -8.41 5.89 1.71
C ASP A 47 -7.77 6.92 2.67
N GLY A 48 -6.46 6.93 2.68
CA GLY A 48 -5.68 7.77 3.58
C GLY A 48 -5.45 9.18 3.05
N GLY A 49 -5.67 9.42 1.77
CA GLY A 49 -5.45 10.74 1.17
C GLY A 49 -4.07 11.30 1.51
N THR A 50 -4.06 12.52 2.06
CA THR A 50 -2.86 13.24 2.51
C THR A 50 -2.83 13.46 4.02
N VAL A 51 -3.61 12.68 4.79
CA VAL A 51 -3.85 12.95 6.23
C VAL A 51 -2.67 12.59 7.14
N GLY A 52 -1.72 11.80 6.64
CA GLY A 52 -0.47 11.50 7.35
C GLY A 52 -0.67 10.79 8.70
N LEU A 53 -0.05 11.31 9.76
CA LEU A 53 -0.01 10.69 11.09
C LEU A 53 -1.38 10.53 11.77
N ALA A 54 -2.42 11.22 11.32
CA ALA A 54 -3.77 11.04 11.85
C ALA A 54 -4.36 9.63 11.55
N LEU A 55 -3.74 8.87 10.64
CA LEU A 55 -4.11 7.49 10.33
C LEU A 55 -3.60 6.47 11.34
N LEU A 56 -2.62 6.82 12.18
CA LEU A 56 -1.99 5.89 13.12
C LEU A 56 -2.97 5.07 13.96
N PRO A 57 -4.04 5.64 14.54
CA PRO A 57 -4.98 4.86 15.33
C PRO A 57 -5.67 3.72 14.58
N HIS A 58 -5.75 3.82 13.24
CA HIS A 58 -6.35 2.80 12.38
C HIS A 58 -5.36 1.71 11.93
N LEU A 59 -4.07 1.95 12.15
CA LEU A 59 -2.99 1.08 11.69
C LEU A 59 -2.28 0.35 12.84
N MET A 60 -2.60 0.71 14.07
CA MET A 60 -2.10 0.02 15.25
C MET A 60 -2.82 -1.33 15.40
N ASP A 61 -2.09 -2.34 15.88
CA ASP A 61 -2.61 -3.69 16.13
C ASP A 61 -3.03 -4.48 14.87
N LEU A 62 -2.51 -4.13 13.68
CA LEU A 62 -2.65 -4.92 12.46
C LEU A 62 -1.63 -6.07 12.42
N ASP A 63 -2.03 -7.20 11.83
CA ASP A 63 -1.08 -8.26 11.46
C ASP A 63 -0.35 -7.90 10.16
N GLY A 64 -1.06 -7.32 9.19
CA GLY A 64 -0.47 -6.95 7.91
C GLY A 64 -0.98 -5.62 7.35
N LEU A 65 -0.07 -4.86 6.75
CA LEU A 65 -0.34 -3.57 6.13
C LEU A 65 0.27 -3.51 4.73
N VAL A 66 -0.57 -3.29 3.73
CA VAL A 66 -0.13 -2.89 2.39
C VAL A 66 -0.40 -1.40 2.22
N VAL A 67 0.64 -0.63 1.97
CA VAL A 67 0.53 0.78 1.58
C VAL A 67 0.63 0.90 0.07
N VAL A 68 -0.33 1.56 -0.55
CA VAL A 68 -0.36 1.83 -1.99
C VAL A 68 -0.16 3.32 -2.23
N ASP A 69 0.87 3.65 -3.01
CA ASP A 69 1.24 5.04 -3.33
C ASP A 69 1.96 5.09 -4.69
N VAL A 70 2.22 6.27 -5.23
CA VAL A 70 3.20 6.42 -6.32
C VAL A 70 4.61 6.32 -5.76
N ILE A 71 5.52 5.70 -6.49
CA ILE A 71 6.91 5.51 -6.06
C ILE A 71 7.84 5.95 -7.19
N SER A 72 8.59 7.01 -6.95
CA SER A 72 9.62 7.50 -7.88
C SER A 72 10.91 6.70 -7.69
N ALA A 73 11.11 5.74 -8.57
CA ALA A 73 12.30 4.90 -8.62
C ALA A 73 13.18 5.20 -9.83
N HIS A 74 12.83 6.24 -10.60
CA HIS A 74 13.50 6.63 -11.84
C HIS A 74 13.50 5.51 -12.91
N THR A 75 12.40 4.77 -12.95
CA THR A 75 12.13 3.72 -13.94
C THR A 75 11.16 4.22 -15.03
N GLU A 76 10.73 3.36 -15.92
CA GLU A 76 9.69 3.69 -16.90
C GLU A 76 8.35 3.93 -16.19
N PRO A 77 7.56 4.96 -16.57
CA PRO A 77 6.23 5.21 -16.03
C PRO A 77 5.35 3.96 -16.05
N GLY A 78 4.58 3.75 -14.97
CA GLY A 78 3.72 2.58 -14.81
C GLY A 78 4.45 1.29 -14.40
N THR A 79 5.76 1.33 -14.18
CA THR A 79 6.51 0.19 -13.63
C THR A 79 6.05 -0.12 -12.23
N LEU A 80 5.76 -1.39 -11.95
CA LEU A 80 5.41 -1.87 -10.61
C LEU A 80 6.65 -1.88 -9.71
N ILE A 81 6.50 -1.27 -8.54
CA ILE A 81 7.52 -1.23 -7.49
C ILE A 81 6.90 -1.84 -6.24
N ASP A 82 7.56 -2.86 -5.69
CA ASP A 82 7.09 -3.64 -4.55
C ASP A 82 8.21 -3.76 -3.52
N LEU A 83 8.08 -3.02 -2.41
CA LEU A 83 9.10 -2.87 -1.39
C LEU A 83 8.64 -3.50 -0.07
N ASP A 84 9.56 -4.20 0.58
CA ASP A 84 9.38 -4.58 1.98
C ASP A 84 9.40 -3.34 2.87
N GLY A 85 8.47 -3.24 3.82
CA GLY A 85 8.34 -2.07 4.68
C GLY A 85 9.62 -1.76 5.48
N THR A 86 10.43 -2.78 5.80
CA THR A 86 11.70 -2.59 6.51
C THR A 86 12.76 -1.90 5.66
N GLN A 87 12.67 -1.99 4.32
CA GLN A 87 13.58 -1.28 3.42
C GLN A 87 13.38 0.23 3.51
N ILE A 88 12.15 0.68 3.77
CA ILE A 88 11.83 2.10 3.89
C ILE A 88 12.43 2.71 5.16
N ILE A 89 12.44 1.97 6.25
CA ILE A 89 12.98 2.45 7.54
C ILE A 89 14.50 2.39 7.60
N ARG A 90 15.12 1.41 6.94
CA ARG A 90 16.57 1.18 7.01
C ARG A 90 17.39 2.07 6.09
N HIS A 91 16.78 2.69 5.10
CA HIS A 91 17.50 3.41 4.05
C HIS A 91 17.09 4.88 4.01
N ASP A 92 17.85 5.73 4.67
CA ASP A 92 17.91 7.17 4.41
C ASP A 92 18.34 7.49 2.96
N THR A 93 18.60 6.48 2.12
CA THR A 93 19.40 6.69 0.91
C THR A 93 18.90 5.99 -0.36
N VAL A 94 17.81 5.26 -0.35
CA VAL A 94 17.33 4.59 -1.56
C VAL A 94 16.04 5.23 -2.05
N MET A 95 16.18 5.97 -3.14
CA MET A 95 15.12 6.39 -4.05
C MET A 95 14.04 7.26 -3.38
N GLY A 96 13.94 8.54 -3.71
CA GLY A 96 12.76 9.40 -3.54
C GLY A 96 11.70 9.14 -2.44
N VAL A 97 12.02 8.24 -1.51
CA VAL A 97 11.15 7.79 -0.41
C VAL A 97 10.88 8.91 0.60
N HIS A 98 11.68 9.98 0.56
CA HIS A 98 11.43 11.18 1.36
C HIS A 98 10.15 11.93 0.97
N ASP A 99 9.64 11.70 -0.24
CA ASP A 99 8.38 12.27 -0.72
C ASP A 99 7.18 11.33 -0.49
N LEU A 100 7.40 10.12 0.02
CA LEU A 100 6.33 9.20 0.34
C LEU A 100 5.75 9.54 1.72
N GLY A 101 4.48 9.94 1.77
CA GLY A 101 3.70 10.00 3.01
C GLY A 101 3.74 8.69 3.80
N ALA A 102 3.98 7.57 3.11
CA ALA A 102 4.26 6.27 3.68
C ALA A 102 5.47 6.24 4.63
N GLY A 103 6.57 6.93 4.30
CA GLY A 103 7.80 6.90 5.10
C GLY A 103 7.61 7.48 6.50
N GLU A 104 6.93 8.61 6.61
CA GLU A 104 6.61 9.25 7.90
C GLU A 104 5.70 8.35 8.75
N LEU A 105 4.66 7.79 8.14
CA LEU A 105 3.68 6.93 8.80
C LEU A 105 4.31 5.63 9.29
N LEU A 106 5.09 4.96 8.45
CA LEU A 106 5.79 3.73 8.81
C LEU A 106 6.87 3.98 9.86
N GLY A 107 7.59 5.11 9.76
CA GLY A 107 8.54 5.55 10.79
C GLY A 107 7.87 5.74 12.16
N ALA A 108 6.68 6.32 12.20
CA ALA A 108 5.92 6.49 13.43
C ALA A 108 5.45 5.14 14.01
N LEU A 109 4.94 4.21 13.19
CA LEU A 109 4.59 2.85 13.62
C LEU A 109 5.80 2.13 14.23
N TYR A 110 6.97 2.29 13.63
CA TYR A 110 8.21 1.70 14.14
C TYR A 110 8.60 2.28 15.51
N VAL A 111 8.59 3.60 15.67
CA VAL A 111 8.94 4.29 16.93
C VAL A 111 7.95 3.96 18.05
N LEU A 112 6.68 3.78 17.72
CA LEU A 112 5.62 3.42 18.67
C LEU A 112 5.58 1.93 19.01
N GLU A 113 6.49 1.12 18.47
CA GLU A 113 6.49 -0.34 18.62
C GLU A 113 5.16 -1.00 18.15
N ALA A 114 4.47 -0.34 17.21
CA ALA A 114 3.19 -0.78 16.63
C ALA A 114 3.37 -1.34 15.20
N TRP A 115 4.56 -1.84 14.89
CA TRP A 115 4.88 -2.36 13.57
C TRP A 115 4.13 -3.66 13.29
N PRO A 116 3.32 -3.73 12.20
CA PRO A 116 2.65 -4.97 11.81
C PRO A 116 3.64 -6.08 11.48
N ARG A 117 3.23 -7.33 11.65
CA ARG A 117 4.07 -8.50 11.32
C ARG A 117 4.49 -8.51 9.85
N HIS A 118 3.58 -8.07 8.98
CA HIS A 118 3.78 -7.99 7.55
C HIS A 118 3.57 -6.55 7.06
N VAL A 119 4.52 -5.99 6.34
CA VAL A 119 4.40 -4.65 5.75
C VAL A 119 4.97 -4.63 4.34
N ARG A 120 4.18 -4.17 3.37
CA ARG A 120 4.61 -3.91 1.99
C ARG A 120 4.24 -2.49 1.59
N VAL A 121 5.07 -1.87 0.79
CA VAL A 121 4.76 -0.63 0.08
C VAL A 121 4.81 -0.94 -1.40
N ILE A 122 3.67 -0.82 -2.06
CA ILE A 122 3.48 -1.21 -3.44
C ILE A 122 2.99 0.01 -4.23
N GLY A 123 3.61 0.28 -5.35
CA GLY A 123 3.23 1.42 -6.17
C GLY A 123 3.62 1.29 -7.62
N LEU A 124 3.37 2.35 -8.35
CA LEU A 124 3.76 2.49 -9.74
C LEU A 124 4.64 3.73 -9.90
N GLU A 125 5.62 3.65 -10.80
CA GLU A 125 6.38 4.83 -11.22
C GLU A 125 5.43 5.84 -11.87
N PRO A 126 5.35 7.09 -11.37
CA PRO A 126 4.51 8.11 -11.98
C PRO A 126 5.08 8.62 -13.31
N GLU A 127 4.20 9.06 -14.20
CA GLU A 127 4.56 9.82 -15.39
C GLU A 127 4.40 11.31 -15.15
N LEU A 128 3.30 11.70 -14.47
CA LEU A 128 2.94 13.10 -14.27
C LEU A 128 2.32 13.31 -12.88
N ILE A 129 2.88 14.25 -12.14
CA ILE A 129 2.29 14.78 -10.91
C ILE A 129 1.96 16.24 -11.16
N ALA A 130 0.71 16.52 -11.50
CA ALA A 130 0.19 17.84 -11.80
C ALA A 130 -1.32 17.86 -11.59
N LEU A 131 -1.92 19.03 -11.48
CA LEU A 131 -3.37 19.16 -11.37
C LEU A 131 -4.09 18.37 -12.46
N GLY A 132 -4.95 17.45 -12.04
CA GLY A 132 -5.71 16.57 -12.92
C GLY A 132 -6.41 15.48 -12.11
N LEU A 133 -7.49 14.93 -12.68
CA LEU A 133 -8.36 13.95 -12.02
C LEU A 133 -8.11 12.51 -12.48
N GLU A 134 -7.32 12.33 -13.53
CA GLU A 134 -7.12 11.04 -14.17
C GLU A 134 -5.66 10.61 -14.08
N LEU A 135 -5.44 9.30 -13.93
CA LEU A 135 -4.12 8.71 -14.11
C LEU A 135 -3.66 8.85 -15.56
N THR A 136 -2.36 9.01 -15.75
CA THR A 136 -1.78 8.89 -17.09
C THR A 136 -2.02 7.49 -17.66
N PRO A 137 -2.05 7.31 -18.99
CA PRO A 137 -2.26 6.00 -19.61
C PRO A 137 -1.23 4.95 -19.15
N ALA A 138 0.03 5.35 -18.94
CA ALA A 138 1.08 4.45 -18.49
C ALA A 138 0.81 3.91 -17.08
N VAL A 139 0.44 4.78 -16.14
CA VAL A 139 0.11 4.39 -14.76
C VAL A 139 -1.20 3.60 -14.73
N ALA A 140 -2.23 4.04 -15.45
CA ALA A 140 -3.50 3.32 -15.55
C ALA A 140 -3.31 1.87 -16.05
N ALA A 141 -2.44 1.66 -17.03
CA ALA A 141 -2.11 0.32 -17.55
C ALA A 141 -1.39 -0.57 -16.52
N GLY A 142 -0.73 0.01 -15.52
CA GLY A 142 -0.06 -0.72 -14.43
C GLY A 142 -1.00 -1.18 -13.31
N VAL A 143 -2.16 -0.56 -13.16
CA VAL A 143 -3.10 -0.82 -12.04
C VAL A 143 -3.49 -2.29 -11.91
N PRO A 144 -3.82 -3.07 -12.96
CA PRO A 144 -4.14 -4.49 -12.81
C PRO A 144 -3.02 -5.29 -12.16
N ARG A 145 -1.76 -5.07 -12.55
CA ARG A 145 -0.60 -5.76 -11.96
C ARG A 145 -0.36 -5.34 -10.50
N LEU A 146 -0.63 -4.09 -10.18
CA LEU A 146 -0.55 -3.60 -8.81
C LEU A 146 -1.61 -4.29 -7.94
N LEU A 147 -2.85 -4.40 -8.40
CA LEU A 147 -3.92 -5.11 -7.70
C LEU A 147 -3.56 -6.58 -7.48
N ASP A 148 -3.03 -7.26 -8.49
CA ASP A 148 -2.59 -8.65 -8.38
C ASP A 148 -1.51 -8.81 -7.30
N ALA A 149 -0.55 -7.89 -7.22
CA ALA A 149 0.50 -7.90 -6.21
C ALA A 149 -0.06 -7.67 -4.79
N VAL A 150 -0.97 -6.71 -4.62
CA VAL A 150 -1.64 -6.45 -3.34
C VAL A 150 -2.38 -7.69 -2.85
N LEU A 151 -3.19 -8.31 -3.71
CA LEU A 151 -3.97 -9.51 -3.37
C LEU A 151 -3.08 -10.72 -3.11
N ALA A 152 -1.99 -10.87 -3.84
CA ALA A 152 -1.03 -11.96 -3.64
C ALA A 152 -0.40 -11.90 -2.25
N HIS A 153 0.09 -10.72 -1.81
CA HIS A 153 0.65 -10.55 -0.48
C HIS A 153 -0.37 -10.81 0.63
N LEU A 154 -1.56 -10.22 0.53
CA LEU A 154 -2.61 -10.45 1.52
C LEU A 154 -2.98 -11.93 1.64
N GLY A 155 -3.14 -12.62 0.51
CA GLY A 155 -3.48 -14.04 0.50
C GLY A 155 -2.37 -14.94 1.05
N GLU A 156 -1.11 -14.59 0.81
CA GLU A 156 0.05 -15.29 1.38
C GLU A 156 0.08 -15.12 2.91
N TRP A 157 -0.02 -13.90 3.41
CA TRP A 157 0.00 -13.60 4.83
C TRP A 157 -1.13 -14.28 5.59
N GLN A 158 -2.36 -14.25 5.05
CA GLN A 158 -3.50 -14.91 5.68
C GLN A 158 -3.30 -16.43 5.78
N ARG A 159 -2.65 -17.05 4.78
CA ARG A 159 -2.32 -18.49 4.84
C ARG A 159 -1.22 -18.78 5.87
N GLU A 160 -0.15 -17.99 5.88
CA GLU A 160 0.95 -18.13 6.83
C GLU A 160 0.46 -17.98 8.29
N ASP A 161 -0.38 -16.97 8.54
CA ASP A 161 -0.90 -16.69 9.88
C ASP A 161 -1.91 -17.75 10.33
N ALA A 162 -2.67 -18.35 9.40
CA ALA A 162 -3.58 -19.45 9.69
C ALA A 162 -2.85 -20.77 10.04
N GLU A 163 -1.68 -21.00 9.45
CA GLU A 163 -0.85 -22.19 9.73
C GLU A 163 -0.12 -22.09 11.08
N GLY A 164 0.00 -20.87 11.64
CA GLY A 164 0.71 -20.57 12.87
C GLY A 164 2.23 -20.67 12.71
N PRO A 165 3.01 -20.29 13.74
CA PRO A 165 4.46 -20.42 13.67
C PRO A 165 4.84 -21.90 13.55
N VAL A 166 5.68 -22.20 12.56
CA VAL A 166 6.30 -23.54 12.42
C VAL A 166 6.97 -23.84 13.77
N ARG A 167 6.45 -24.84 14.49
CA ARG A 167 7.08 -25.32 15.74
C ARG A 167 8.28 -26.15 15.33
N ASP A 168 9.48 -25.58 15.47
CA ASP A 168 10.71 -26.36 15.48
C ASP A 168 10.81 -27.26 16.73
#